data_05d7d2ad02230d27c6423a79bfcb41c8
#
_entry.id   05d7d2ad02230d27c6423a79bfcb41c8
#
_cell.length_a   1.000
_cell.length_b   1.000
_cell.length_c   1.000
_cell.angle_alpha   90.00
_cell.angle_beta   90.00
_cell.angle_gamma   90.00
#
_symmetry.space_group_name_H-M   'P 1'
#
loop_
_entity.id
_entity.type
_entity.pdbx_description
1 polymer ?
#
loop_
_entity_poly.entity_id
_entity_poly.type
_entity_poly.pdbx_seq_one_letter_code
_entity_poly.pdbx_strand_id
1 'polypeptide(L)'
;MKKTKYKILVTGVAGFLGSHLADKLSNLGHEVFGVDNMVGGYKDNISKEIKFHNVDCCDFQKIKKIMKDIDIVYHCAATAHEGLSVFSPFQITKNNYLASISVFSAAINEKVKRIIFCSSMARYGDQKTPFREDMQTRPIDPYGISKVAAEQVLQNLCDLNKIEWVIAVPHNIIGPKQIYDDPYRNVVSIFLNRMLQGKPPIIYGDGEQKRCFSYIDDCLDCMIPMLDQENLNKQIINIGPDEEFVTINEVVEICANISGSNLDPIYKKDRPREVKHATCSSNKARELLKYKTKINLKEGILRTCDYIKKRGVREFDYRLSIEIDNNLTPETWKKKEI
;
A
#
# COMPACT_ATOMS: atom_id res chain seq x y z
N MET A 1 17.85 -11.71 -27.11
CA MET A 1 16.55 -12.41 -26.94
C MET A 1 15.43 -11.38 -26.96
N LYS A 2 14.35 -11.57 -27.73
CA LYS A 2 13.18 -10.66 -27.66
C LYS A 2 12.54 -10.84 -26.26
N LYS A 3 12.44 -9.74 -25.51
CA LYS A 3 11.74 -9.76 -24.21
C LYS A 3 10.28 -10.15 -24.44
N THR A 4 9.78 -11.13 -23.72
CA THR A 4 8.35 -11.55 -23.82
C THR A 4 7.45 -10.38 -23.46
N LYS A 5 6.51 -10.05 -24.33
CA LYS A 5 5.51 -9.01 -24.08
C LYS A 5 4.29 -9.66 -23.46
N TYR A 6 3.87 -9.20 -22.28
CA TYR A 6 2.70 -9.68 -21.55
C TYR A 6 1.56 -8.67 -21.60
N LYS A 7 0.32 -9.17 -21.51
CA LYS A 7 -0.86 -8.40 -21.14
C LYS A 7 -1.02 -8.46 -19.61
N ILE A 8 -0.89 -7.33 -18.95
CA ILE A 8 -0.83 -7.26 -17.49
C ILE A 8 -2.00 -6.45 -16.96
N LEU A 9 -2.73 -7.01 -16.00
CA LEU A 9 -3.74 -6.27 -15.25
C LEU A 9 -3.12 -5.74 -13.95
N VAL A 10 -3.22 -4.42 -13.72
CA VAL A 10 -2.88 -3.78 -12.46
C VAL A 10 -4.17 -3.25 -11.82
N THR A 11 -4.57 -3.78 -10.68
CA THR A 11 -5.70 -3.24 -9.91
C THR A 11 -5.20 -2.19 -8.92
N GLY A 12 -6.02 -1.18 -8.61
CA GLY A 12 -5.58 -0.04 -7.82
C GLY A 12 -4.68 0.91 -8.59
N VAL A 13 -4.89 1.02 -9.91
CA VAL A 13 -4.01 1.73 -10.85
C VAL A 13 -4.03 3.25 -10.71
N ALA A 14 -5.05 3.84 -10.12
CA ALA A 14 -5.10 5.27 -9.78
C ALA A 14 -4.43 5.57 -8.43
N GLY A 15 -4.19 4.52 -7.62
CA GLY A 15 -3.52 4.60 -6.33
C GLY A 15 -2.01 4.77 -6.47
N PHE A 16 -1.35 4.94 -5.33
CA PHE A 16 0.07 5.22 -5.23
C PHE A 16 0.94 4.12 -5.87
N LEU A 17 0.92 2.90 -5.31
CA LEU A 17 1.75 1.79 -5.79
C LEU A 17 1.35 1.34 -7.19
N GLY A 18 0.04 1.18 -7.44
CA GLY A 18 -0.47 0.68 -8.71
C GLY A 18 -0.13 1.58 -9.89
N SER A 19 -0.16 2.91 -9.73
CA SER A 19 0.17 3.86 -10.80
C SER A 19 1.65 3.82 -11.20
N HIS A 20 2.54 3.78 -10.21
CA HIS A 20 3.98 3.66 -10.48
C HIS A 20 4.34 2.32 -11.13
N LEU A 21 3.73 1.24 -10.64
CA LEU A 21 3.95 -0.10 -11.20
C LEU A 21 3.46 -0.18 -12.65
N ALA A 22 2.26 0.34 -12.93
CA ALA A 22 1.69 0.36 -14.28
C ALA A 22 2.57 1.15 -15.26
N ASP A 23 3.05 2.33 -14.85
CA ASP A 23 3.97 3.13 -15.66
C ASP A 23 5.28 2.37 -15.95
N LYS A 24 5.87 1.75 -14.94
CA LYS A 24 7.12 0.99 -15.09
C LYS A 24 6.94 -0.19 -16.04
N LEU A 25 5.84 -0.94 -15.90
CA LEU A 25 5.52 -2.09 -16.77
C LEU A 25 5.26 -1.65 -18.22
N SER A 26 4.52 -0.56 -18.41
CA SER A 26 4.29 0.02 -19.75
C SER A 26 5.58 0.48 -20.40
N ASN A 27 6.47 1.16 -19.67
CA ASN A 27 7.79 1.59 -20.14
C ASN A 27 8.72 0.41 -20.49
N LEU A 28 8.50 -0.77 -19.91
CA LEU A 28 9.19 -2.00 -20.28
C LEU A 28 8.62 -2.66 -21.54
N GLY A 29 7.57 -2.10 -22.13
CA GLY A 29 6.95 -2.54 -23.39
C GLY A 29 5.79 -3.53 -23.22
N HIS A 30 5.32 -3.77 -22.00
CA HIS A 30 4.15 -4.61 -21.75
C HIS A 30 2.85 -3.87 -22.09
N GLU A 31 1.79 -4.61 -22.36
CA GLU A 31 0.45 -4.06 -22.55
C GLU A 31 -0.28 -4.04 -21.20
N VAL A 32 -0.50 -2.84 -20.64
CA VAL A 32 -1.02 -2.69 -19.28
C VAL A 32 -2.48 -2.27 -19.28
N PHE A 33 -3.29 -3.06 -18.59
CA PHE A 33 -4.69 -2.78 -18.27
C PHE A 33 -4.76 -2.34 -16.81
N GLY A 34 -5.55 -1.30 -16.53
CA GLY A 34 -5.70 -0.76 -15.19
C GLY A 34 -7.15 -0.78 -14.72
N VAL A 35 -7.38 -1.19 -13.48
CA VAL A 35 -8.69 -1.14 -12.82
C VAL A 35 -8.59 -0.35 -11.53
N ASP A 36 -9.54 0.57 -11.32
CA ASP A 36 -9.68 1.35 -10.10
C ASP A 36 -11.11 1.88 -9.96
N ASN A 37 -11.63 2.01 -8.74
CA ASN A 37 -12.93 2.65 -8.47
C ASN A 37 -12.80 4.11 -8.04
N MET A 38 -11.60 4.67 -8.06
CA MET A 38 -11.25 6.05 -7.76
C MET A 38 -11.43 6.52 -6.30
N VAL A 39 -11.66 5.59 -5.36
CA VAL A 39 -11.84 5.94 -3.94
C VAL A 39 -10.51 6.36 -3.29
N GLY A 40 -9.41 5.68 -3.61
CA GLY A 40 -8.11 5.85 -2.95
C GLY A 40 -6.98 6.39 -3.85
N GLY A 41 -7.31 7.02 -4.96
CA GLY A 41 -6.32 7.51 -5.91
C GLY A 41 -6.76 8.77 -6.67
N TYR A 42 -5.85 9.29 -7.48
CA TYR A 42 -6.12 10.44 -8.36
C TYR A 42 -6.14 10.01 -9.82
N LYS A 43 -7.09 10.54 -10.59
CA LYS A 43 -7.22 10.21 -12.03
C LYS A 43 -5.96 10.55 -12.83
N ASP A 44 -5.30 11.62 -12.48
CA ASP A 44 -4.08 12.09 -13.14
C ASP A 44 -2.81 11.31 -12.73
N ASN A 45 -2.92 10.34 -11.82
CA ASN A 45 -1.88 9.34 -11.61
C ASN A 45 -1.80 8.30 -12.75
N ILE A 46 -2.89 8.16 -13.54
CA ILE A 46 -3.00 7.15 -14.60
C ILE A 46 -2.45 7.74 -15.90
N SER A 47 -1.38 7.16 -16.42
CA SER A 47 -0.82 7.58 -17.71
C SER A 47 -1.71 7.18 -18.89
N LYS A 48 -1.57 7.90 -20.01
CA LYS A 48 -2.40 7.72 -21.21
C LYS A 48 -2.20 6.37 -21.91
N GLU A 49 -1.07 5.74 -21.67
CA GLU A 49 -0.69 4.44 -22.20
C GLU A 49 -1.44 3.27 -21.54
N ILE A 50 -2.04 3.51 -20.38
CA ILE A 50 -2.75 2.50 -19.61
C ILE A 50 -4.19 2.38 -20.09
N LYS A 51 -4.61 1.17 -20.44
CA LYS A 51 -6.02 0.87 -20.77
C LYS A 51 -6.85 0.84 -19.50
N PHE A 52 -7.37 1.99 -19.11
CA PHE A 52 -8.05 2.19 -17.84
C PHE A 52 -9.52 1.81 -17.87
N HIS A 53 -9.96 1.09 -16.84
CA HIS A 53 -11.35 0.74 -16.56
C HIS A 53 -11.74 1.25 -15.17
N ASN A 54 -12.71 2.18 -15.12
CA ASN A 54 -13.29 2.63 -13.85
C ASN A 54 -14.31 1.60 -13.35
N VAL A 55 -13.82 0.64 -12.56
CA VAL A 55 -14.60 -0.50 -12.07
C VAL A 55 -14.19 -0.81 -10.63
N ASP A 56 -15.18 -1.12 -9.79
CA ASP A 56 -14.96 -1.69 -8.46
C ASP A 56 -14.52 -3.16 -8.58
N CYS A 57 -13.42 -3.53 -7.91
CA CYS A 57 -12.94 -4.91 -7.88
C CYS A 57 -13.96 -5.88 -7.28
N CYS A 58 -14.94 -5.41 -6.49
CA CYS A 58 -16.05 -6.23 -6.00
C CYS A 58 -17.09 -6.58 -7.10
N ASP A 59 -17.09 -5.89 -8.24
CA ASP A 59 -17.96 -6.21 -9.37
C ASP A 59 -17.37 -7.37 -10.18
N PHE A 60 -17.60 -8.58 -9.67
CA PHE A 60 -17.05 -9.82 -10.28
C PHE A 60 -17.33 -9.95 -11.76
N GLN A 61 -18.54 -9.57 -12.23
CA GLN A 61 -18.91 -9.73 -13.63
C GLN A 61 -18.12 -8.79 -14.56
N LYS A 62 -17.85 -7.57 -14.11
CA LYS A 62 -17.00 -6.63 -14.85
C LYS A 62 -15.54 -7.04 -14.81
N ILE A 63 -15.04 -7.44 -13.62
CA ILE A 63 -13.66 -7.93 -13.47
C ILE A 63 -13.41 -9.15 -14.35
N LYS A 64 -14.34 -10.11 -14.40
CA LYS A 64 -14.25 -11.28 -15.28
C LYS A 64 -14.13 -10.90 -16.76
N LYS A 65 -14.89 -9.89 -17.22
CA LYS A 65 -14.81 -9.42 -18.62
C LYS A 65 -13.45 -8.76 -18.92
N ILE A 66 -12.92 -7.98 -17.99
CA ILE A 66 -11.62 -7.31 -18.14
C ILE A 66 -10.47 -8.33 -18.10
N MET A 67 -10.61 -9.40 -17.33
CA MET A 67 -9.60 -10.43 -17.14
C MET A 67 -9.33 -11.26 -18.40
N LYS A 68 -10.20 -11.20 -19.40
CA LYS A 68 -10.05 -11.95 -20.65
C LYS A 68 -8.73 -11.62 -21.33
N ASP A 69 -7.99 -12.66 -21.74
CA ASP A 69 -6.67 -12.56 -22.38
C ASP A 69 -5.57 -11.89 -21.55
N ILE A 70 -5.74 -11.73 -20.25
CA ILE A 70 -4.68 -11.25 -19.34
C ILE A 70 -3.74 -12.40 -19.01
N ASP A 71 -2.43 -12.15 -19.13
CA ASP A 71 -1.39 -13.13 -18.80
C ASP A 71 -1.04 -13.09 -17.30
N ILE A 72 -0.94 -11.88 -16.73
CA ILE A 72 -0.43 -11.65 -15.37
C ILE A 72 -1.25 -10.59 -14.65
N VAL A 73 -1.49 -10.80 -13.36
CA VAL A 73 -2.22 -9.87 -12.51
C VAL A 73 -1.32 -9.33 -11.39
N TYR A 74 -1.22 -8.01 -11.27
CA TYR A 74 -0.75 -7.33 -10.07
C TYR A 74 -1.95 -6.80 -9.31
N HIS A 75 -2.29 -7.44 -8.19
CA HIS A 75 -3.41 -7.03 -7.36
C HIS A 75 -2.94 -6.08 -6.25
N CYS A 76 -2.98 -4.77 -6.54
CA CYS A 76 -2.59 -3.70 -5.61
C CYS A 76 -3.79 -2.95 -5.02
N ALA A 77 -5.00 -3.16 -5.55
CA ALA A 77 -6.20 -2.52 -5.02
C ALA A 77 -6.44 -2.90 -3.55
N ALA A 78 -6.55 -1.89 -2.71
CA ALA A 78 -6.84 -2.06 -1.29
C ALA A 78 -7.23 -0.72 -0.65
N THR A 79 -8.10 -0.78 0.34
CA THR A 79 -8.30 0.30 1.32
C THR A 79 -7.34 0.04 2.48
N ALA A 80 -6.09 0.55 2.35
CA ALA A 80 -4.97 0.22 3.23
C ALA A 80 -4.94 1.14 4.47
N HIS A 81 -5.94 1.03 5.34
CA HIS A 81 -6.19 1.91 6.47
C HIS A 81 -6.26 1.10 7.77
N GLU A 82 -5.11 0.71 8.34
CA GLU A 82 -5.03 -0.06 9.59
C GLU A 82 -5.84 0.61 10.71
N GLY A 83 -5.52 1.87 11.05
CA GLY A 83 -6.17 2.58 12.14
C GLY A 83 -7.67 2.79 11.94
N LEU A 84 -8.12 3.06 10.70
CA LEU A 84 -9.55 3.22 10.41
C LEU A 84 -10.27 1.87 10.43
N SER A 85 -9.60 0.76 10.17
CA SER A 85 -10.24 -0.55 10.01
C SER A 85 -11.02 -1.00 11.25
N VAL A 86 -10.58 -0.60 12.45
CA VAL A 86 -11.29 -0.91 13.71
C VAL A 86 -12.58 -0.10 13.88
N PHE A 87 -12.76 0.97 13.11
CA PHE A 87 -13.94 1.83 13.12
C PHE A 87 -14.77 1.72 11.84
N SER A 88 -14.26 1.06 10.80
CA SER A 88 -14.95 0.85 9.52
C SER A 88 -14.70 -0.55 8.97
N PRO A 89 -14.96 -1.60 9.78
CA PRO A 89 -14.58 -2.97 9.45
C PRO A 89 -15.33 -3.53 8.23
N PHE A 90 -16.59 -3.17 8.03
CA PHE A 90 -17.37 -3.63 6.89
C PHE A 90 -16.79 -3.13 5.56
N GLN A 91 -16.57 -1.82 5.44
CA GLN A 91 -16.03 -1.20 4.24
C GLN A 91 -14.59 -1.69 3.95
N ILE A 92 -13.76 -1.79 4.98
CA ILE A 92 -12.38 -2.29 4.85
C ILE A 92 -12.37 -3.76 4.42
N THR A 93 -13.18 -4.62 5.06
CA THR A 93 -13.27 -6.05 4.69
C THR A 93 -13.80 -6.23 3.27
N LYS A 94 -14.84 -5.49 2.89
CA LYS A 94 -15.38 -5.50 1.53
C LYS A 94 -14.32 -5.15 0.50
N ASN A 95 -13.65 -4.00 0.69
CA ASN A 95 -12.71 -3.46 -0.30
C ASN A 95 -11.37 -4.22 -0.36
N ASN A 96 -11.02 -4.97 0.68
CA ASN A 96 -9.79 -5.75 0.72
C ASN A 96 -10.03 -7.23 0.45
N TYR A 97 -10.91 -7.88 1.24
CA TYR A 97 -11.11 -9.32 1.12
C TYR A 97 -12.03 -9.68 -0.06
N LEU A 98 -13.25 -9.15 -0.11
CA LEU A 98 -14.19 -9.50 -1.19
C LEU A 98 -13.68 -9.04 -2.57
N ALA A 99 -13.08 -7.86 -2.65
CA ALA A 99 -12.43 -7.39 -3.86
C ALA A 99 -11.30 -8.33 -4.32
N SER A 100 -10.47 -8.82 -3.40
CA SER A 100 -9.40 -9.78 -3.72
C SER A 100 -9.97 -11.12 -4.22
N ILE A 101 -11.01 -11.65 -3.56
CA ILE A 101 -11.64 -12.91 -3.98
C ILE A 101 -12.23 -12.77 -5.39
N SER A 102 -12.87 -11.66 -5.69
CA SER A 102 -13.40 -11.37 -7.03
C SER A 102 -12.29 -11.40 -8.10
N VAL A 103 -11.18 -10.72 -7.84
CA VAL A 103 -10.04 -10.67 -8.77
C VAL A 103 -9.40 -12.05 -8.93
N PHE A 104 -9.14 -12.78 -7.84
CA PHE A 104 -8.52 -14.10 -7.89
C PHE A 104 -9.40 -15.11 -8.63
N SER A 105 -10.71 -15.11 -8.34
CA SER A 105 -11.66 -16.02 -9.03
C SER A 105 -11.71 -15.74 -10.52
N ALA A 106 -11.70 -14.46 -10.94
CA ALA A 106 -11.67 -14.09 -12.34
C ALA A 106 -10.35 -14.51 -13.01
N ALA A 107 -9.22 -14.28 -12.35
CA ALA A 107 -7.89 -14.64 -12.84
C ALA A 107 -7.76 -16.18 -13.04
N ILE A 108 -8.25 -16.96 -12.10
CA ILE A 108 -8.24 -18.41 -12.17
C ILE A 108 -9.15 -18.91 -13.30
N ASN A 109 -10.35 -18.34 -13.43
CA ASN A 109 -11.28 -18.70 -14.50
C ASN A 109 -10.68 -18.47 -15.89
N GLU A 110 -9.94 -17.39 -16.08
CA GLU A 110 -9.26 -17.03 -17.33
C GLU A 110 -7.86 -17.66 -17.47
N LYS A 111 -7.44 -18.47 -16.49
CA LYS A 111 -6.19 -19.23 -16.49
C LYS A 111 -4.96 -18.34 -16.68
N VAL A 112 -4.91 -17.20 -15.97
CA VAL A 112 -3.72 -16.34 -15.98
C VAL A 112 -2.48 -17.14 -15.57
N LYS A 113 -1.32 -16.74 -16.05
CA LYS A 113 -0.05 -17.43 -15.75
C LYS A 113 0.35 -17.21 -14.29
N ARG A 114 0.23 -15.97 -13.79
CA ARG A 114 0.71 -15.59 -12.45
C ARG A 114 -0.15 -14.49 -11.83
N ILE A 115 -0.32 -14.58 -10.50
CA ILE A 115 -0.93 -13.53 -9.70
C ILE A 115 0.11 -13.02 -8.69
N ILE A 116 0.40 -11.70 -8.71
CA ILE A 116 1.22 -11.02 -7.72
C ILE A 116 0.27 -10.24 -6.81
N PHE A 117 0.23 -10.59 -5.53
CA PHE A 117 -0.64 -9.96 -4.54
C PHE A 117 0.14 -9.05 -3.61
N CYS A 118 -0.31 -7.79 -3.48
CA CYS A 118 0.23 -6.86 -2.50
C CYS A 118 -0.46 -7.06 -1.15
N SER A 119 0.22 -7.78 -0.25
CA SER A 119 -0.17 -7.92 1.14
C SER A 119 0.32 -6.73 1.99
N SER A 120 0.48 -6.91 3.28
CA SER A 120 0.93 -5.88 4.21
C SER A 120 1.67 -6.48 5.39
N MET A 121 2.59 -5.74 5.99
CA MET A 121 3.21 -6.16 7.26
C MET A 121 2.21 -6.21 8.43
N ALA A 122 1.01 -5.64 8.30
CA ALA A 122 -0.08 -5.82 9.27
C ALA A 122 -0.42 -7.30 9.51
N ARG A 123 -0.03 -8.20 8.60
CA ARG A 123 -0.12 -9.65 8.76
C ARG A 123 0.59 -10.20 10.01
N TYR A 124 1.60 -9.50 10.50
CA TYR A 124 2.41 -9.92 11.64
C TYR A 124 1.86 -9.45 12.99
N GLY A 125 1.04 -8.38 13.01
CA GLY A 125 0.49 -7.78 14.22
C GLY A 125 1.57 -7.16 15.11
N ASP A 126 1.50 -7.43 16.42
CA ASP A 126 2.37 -6.87 17.45
C ASP A 126 3.49 -7.82 17.92
N GLN A 127 3.89 -8.74 17.06
CA GLN A 127 4.96 -9.69 17.37
C GLN A 127 6.32 -8.98 17.52
N LYS A 128 7.30 -9.71 18.07
CA LYS A 128 8.67 -9.21 18.22
C LYS A 128 9.31 -8.93 16.86
N THR A 129 9.82 -7.73 16.68
CA THR A 129 10.55 -7.31 15.46
C THR A 129 12.01 -7.81 15.45
N PRO A 130 12.67 -7.90 14.28
CA PRO A 130 12.09 -7.69 12.94
C PRO A 130 11.19 -8.84 12.50
N PHE A 131 10.11 -8.53 11.77
CA PHE A 131 9.21 -9.53 11.23
C PHE A 131 9.88 -10.30 10.08
N ARG A 132 9.71 -11.62 10.04
CA ARG A 132 10.24 -12.50 8.99
C ARG A 132 9.10 -13.27 8.34
N GLU A 133 9.30 -13.68 7.10
CA GLU A 133 8.30 -14.36 6.29
C GLU A 133 7.92 -15.75 6.82
N ASP A 134 8.80 -16.37 7.61
CA ASP A 134 8.58 -17.66 8.29
C ASP A 134 7.74 -17.55 9.58
N MET A 135 7.48 -16.34 10.06
CA MET A 135 6.67 -16.12 11.26
C MET A 135 5.20 -16.41 11.00
N GLN A 136 4.53 -16.95 12.00
CA GLN A 136 3.08 -17.14 11.98
C GLN A 136 2.38 -15.76 11.82
N THR A 137 1.38 -15.69 10.97
CA THR A 137 0.54 -14.48 10.87
C THR A 137 -0.32 -14.31 12.11
N ARG A 138 -0.32 -13.10 12.69
CA ARG A 138 -1.09 -12.73 13.89
C ARG A 138 -1.67 -11.32 13.79
N PRO A 139 -2.48 -11.03 12.76
CA PRO A 139 -3.04 -9.70 12.58
C PRO A 139 -3.92 -9.30 13.76
N ILE A 140 -3.87 -8.02 14.15
CA ILE A 140 -4.59 -7.50 15.32
C ILE A 140 -5.71 -6.52 14.97
N ASP A 141 -5.90 -6.22 13.70
CA ASP A 141 -6.92 -5.31 13.18
C ASP A 141 -7.64 -5.89 11.96
N PRO A 142 -8.85 -5.42 11.61
CA PRO A 142 -9.63 -5.93 10.47
C PRO A 142 -8.93 -5.81 9.12
N TYR A 143 -8.06 -4.80 8.93
CA TYR A 143 -7.26 -4.67 7.70
C TYR A 143 -6.26 -5.83 7.57
N GLY A 144 -5.44 -6.05 8.60
CA GLY A 144 -4.47 -7.15 8.61
C GLY A 144 -5.15 -8.53 8.48
N ILE A 145 -6.29 -8.72 9.18
CA ILE A 145 -7.09 -9.96 9.07
C ILE A 145 -7.56 -10.17 7.63
N SER A 146 -8.07 -9.14 6.97
CA SER A 146 -8.54 -9.24 5.57
C SER A 146 -7.41 -9.56 4.60
N LYS A 147 -6.21 -9.03 4.82
CA LYS A 147 -5.02 -9.34 4.02
C LYS A 147 -4.57 -10.78 4.19
N VAL A 148 -4.49 -11.29 5.43
CA VAL A 148 -4.12 -12.69 5.72
C VAL A 148 -5.15 -13.66 5.14
N ALA A 149 -6.44 -13.38 5.27
CA ALA A 149 -7.49 -14.19 4.68
C ALA A 149 -7.37 -14.26 3.15
N ALA A 150 -7.08 -13.12 2.49
CA ALA A 150 -6.86 -13.07 1.05
C ALA A 150 -5.60 -13.86 0.62
N GLU A 151 -4.50 -13.78 1.39
CA GLU A 151 -3.29 -14.59 1.14
C GLU A 151 -3.60 -16.09 1.16
N GLN A 152 -4.33 -16.55 2.18
CA GLN A 152 -4.67 -17.97 2.32
C GLN A 152 -5.55 -18.47 1.16
N VAL A 153 -6.52 -17.67 0.75
CA VAL A 153 -7.38 -18.02 -0.40
C VAL A 153 -6.58 -18.01 -1.70
N LEU A 154 -5.71 -17.02 -1.91
CA LEU A 154 -4.84 -16.98 -3.09
C LEU A 154 -4.01 -18.26 -3.22
N GLN A 155 -3.28 -18.61 -2.15
CA GLN A 155 -2.42 -19.79 -2.11
C GLN A 155 -3.21 -21.08 -2.40
N ASN A 156 -4.33 -21.27 -1.68
CA ASN A 156 -5.19 -22.45 -1.85
C ASN A 156 -5.70 -22.58 -3.29
N LEU A 157 -6.28 -21.51 -3.85
CA LEU A 157 -6.88 -21.55 -5.18
C LEU A 157 -5.82 -21.66 -6.29
N CYS A 158 -4.69 -20.96 -6.17
CA CYS A 158 -3.62 -21.03 -7.16
C CYS A 158 -2.95 -22.41 -7.18
N ASP A 159 -2.70 -23.01 -6.00
CA ASP A 159 -2.12 -24.34 -5.90
C ASP A 159 -3.05 -25.41 -6.50
N LEU A 160 -4.34 -25.34 -6.21
CA LEU A 160 -5.34 -26.25 -6.78
C LEU A 160 -5.41 -26.15 -8.30
N ASN A 161 -5.30 -24.94 -8.87
CA ASN A 161 -5.46 -24.67 -10.30
C ASN A 161 -4.12 -24.57 -11.06
N LYS A 162 -2.98 -24.81 -10.40
CA LYS A 162 -1.61 -24.77 -10.98
C LYS A 162 -1.28 -23.39 -11.58
N ILE A 163 -1.74 -22.32 -10.96
CA ILE A 163 -1.41 -20.94 -11.29
C ILE A 163 -0.27 -20.48 -10.40
N GLU A 164 0.70 -19.79 -10.95
CA GLU A 164 1.81 -19.22 -10.18
C GLU A 164 1.33 -18.05 -9.31
N TRP A 165 1.90 -17.92 -8.12
CA TRP A 165 1.60 -16.80 -7.23
C TRP A 165 2.84 -16.27 -6.51
N VAL A 166 2.86 -14.97 -6.25
CA VAL A 166 3.85 -14.29 -5.42
C VAL A 166 3.11 -13.32 -4.50
N ILE A 167 3.49 -13.29 -3.22
CA ILE A 167 2.96 -12.33 -2.25
C ILE A 167 4.06 -11.33 -1.90
N ALA A 168 3.87 -10.09 -2.34
CA ALA A 168 4.70 -8.96 -1.96
C ALA A 168 4.19 -8.36 -0.65
N VAL A 169 5.07 -8.13 0.33
CA VAL A 169 4.74 -7.55 1.63
C VAL A 169 5.52 -6.24 1.81
N PRO A 170 5.13 -5.18 1.08
CA PRO A 170 5.77 -3.89 1.25
C PRO A 170 5.37 -3.24 2.58
N HIS A 171 6.27 -2.43 3.14
CA HIS A 171 5.97 -1.71 4.37
C HIS A 171 6.24 -0.21 4.26
N ASN A 172 5.28 0.60 4.74
CA ASN A 172 5.33 2.06 4.84
C ASN A 172 5.93 2.76 3.62
N ILE A 173 5.39 2.48 2.43
CA ILE A 173 5.88 3.11 1.20
C ILE A 173 5.55 4.60 1.20
N ILE A 174 6.53 5.45 0.82
CA ILE A 174 6.38 6.89 0.63
C ILE A 174 6.86 7.30 -0.76
N GLY A 175 6.39 8.44 -1.25
CA GLY A 175 6.82 8.97 -2.55
C GLY A 175 5.77 9.81 -3.27
N PRO A 176 6.10 10.36 -4.45
CA PRO A 176 5.17 11.05 -5.33
C PRO A 176 3.96 10.20 -5.69
N LYS A 177 2.86 10.84 -6.11
CA LYS A 177 1.55 10.22 -6.42
C LYS A 177 0.81 9.59 -5.23
N GLN A 178 1.42 9.56 -4.03
CA GLN A 178 0.70 9.16 -2.83
C GLN A 178 -0.42 10.15 -2.52
N ILE A 179 -1.59 9.63 -2.10
CA ILE A 179 -2.69 10.48 -1.65
C ILE A 179 -2.28 11.20 -0.37
N TYR A 180 -2.48 12.52 -0.31
CA TYR A 180 -2.05 13.37 0.79
C TYR A 180 -3.18 14.19 1.42
N ASP A 181 -4.38 14.09 0.85
CA ASP A 181 -5.62 14.67 1.36
C ASP A 181 -6.54 13.62 2.06
N ASP A 182 -6.00 12.44 2.37
CA ASP A 182 -6.70 11.41 3.14
C ASP A 182 -6.33 11.55 4.63
N PRO A 183 -7.32 11.79 5.55
CA PRO A 183 -7.04 12.05 6.95
C PRO A 183 -6.66 10.80 7.76
N TYR A 184 -6.81 9.61 7.20
CA TYR A 184 -6.65 8.36 7.91
C TYR A 184 -5.31 7.65 7.65
N ARG A 185 -4.62 8.03 6.59
CA ARG A 185 -3.32 7.46 6.18
C ARG A 185 -2.58 8.43 5.26
N ASN A 186 -1.42 8.36 5.04
CA ASN A 186 -0.15 7.89 5.49
C ASN A 186 0.51 9.02 6.30
N VAL A 187 1.15 8.73 7.40
CA VAL A 187 1.64 9.73 8.34
C VAL A 187 2.49 10.82 7.70
N VAL A 188 3.43 10.47 6.81
CA VAL A 188 4.31 11.42 6.12
C VAL A 188 3.51 12.39 5.25
N SER A 189 2.58 11.87 4.43
CA SER A 189 1.75 12.70 3.54
C SER A 189 0.82 13.63 4.31
N ILE A 190 0.24 13.16 5.43
CA ILE A 190 -0.60 13.97 6.32
C ILE A 190 0.23 15.10 6.94
N PHE A 191 1.40 14.78 7.50
CA PHE A 191 2.26 15.79 8.13
C PHE A 191 2.68 16.87 7.13
N LEU A 192 3.18 16.48 5.97
CA LEU A 192 3.59 17.42 4.94
C LEU A 192 2.45 18.30 4.45
N ASN A 193 1.27 17.71 4.17
CA ASN A 193 0.12 18.49 3.71
C ASN A 193 -0.36 19.50 4.77
N ARG A 194 -0.39 19.10 6.06
CA ARG A 194 -0.74 20.01 7.17
C ARG A 194 0.29 21.12 7.32
N MET A 195 1.57 20.77 7.40
CA MET A 195 2.67 21.75 7.59
C MET A 195 2.71 22.77 6.45
N LEU A 196 2.54 22.33 5.21
CA LEU A 196 2.48 23.21 4.04
C LEU A 196 1.23 24.12 4.00
N GLN A 197 0.17 23.75 4.72
CA GLN A 197 -1.02 24.60 4.96
C GLN A 197 -0.84 25.56 6.15
N GLY A 198 0.32 25.55 6.84
CA GLY A 198 0.52 26.29 8.09
C GLY A 198 -0.25 25.72 9.27
N LYS A 199 -0.57 24.43 9.26
CA LYS A 199 -1.26 23.70 10.33
C LYS A 199 -0.26 22.79 11.07
N PRO A 200 -0.30 22.68 12.41
CA PRO A 200 0.60 21.79 13.16
C PRO A 200 0.32 20.32 12.85
N PRO A 201 1.35 19.44 12.82
CA PRO A 201 1.14 18.00 12.70
C PRO A 201 0.44 17.44 13.93
N ILE A 202 -0.35 16.37 13.75
CA ILE A 202 -1.06 15.69 14.84
C ILE A 202 -0.43 14.31 15.04
N ILE A 203 0.04 14.04 16.26
CA ILE A 203 0.60 12.76 16.69
C ILE A 203 -0.40 12.10 17.65
N TYR A 204 -0.71 10.81 17.39
CA TYR A 204 -1.47 9.99 18.32
C TYR A 204 -0.50 9.24 19.22
N GLY A 205 -0.71 9.32 20.55
CA GLY A 205 0.22 8.82 21.55
C GLY A 205 1.38 9.77 21.83
N ASP A 206 2.49 9.20 22.26
CA ASP A 206 3.72 9.91 22.64
C ASP A 206 4.69 10.14 21.46
N GLY A 207 4.39 9.57 20.29
CA GLY A 207 5.26 9.66 19.12
C GLY A 207 6.46 8.73 19.12
N GLU A 208 6.61 7.87 20.14
CA GLU A 208 7.74 6.94 20.28
C GLU A 208 7.53 5.62 19.51
N GLN A 209 6.38 5.44 18.84
CA GLN A 209 6.15 4.32 17.97
C GLN A 209 7.12 4.38 16.77
N LYS A 210 7.77 3.22 16.48
CA LYS A 210 8.86 3.15 15.49
C LYS A 210 8.43 2.47 14.19
N ARG A 211 8.92 3.00 13.07
CA ARG A 211 8.68 2.50 11.70
C ARG A 211 9.93 2.57 10.85
N CYS A 212 10.03 1.66 9.86
CA CYS A 212 10.86 1.87 8.68
C CYS A 212 9.99 2.36 7.54
N PHE A 213 10.55 3.16 6.65
CA PHE A 213 9.85 3.70 5.48
C PHE A 213 10.57 3.32 4.20
N SER A 214 9.83 2.81 3.23
CA SER A 214 10.33 2.43 1.92
C SER A 214 10.09 3.54 0.91
N TYR A 215 11.06 3.86 0.08
CA TYR A 215 10.79 4.71 -1.07
C TYR A 215 10.19 3.89 -2.22
N ILE A 216 9.26 4.48 -2.97
CA ILE A 216 8.49 3.77 -4.00
C ILE A 216 9.36 3.07 -5.03
N ASP A 217 10.43 3.70 -5.53
CA ASP A 217 11.29 3.11 -6.58
C ASP A 217 11.99 1.85 -6.08
N ASP A 218 12.44 1.83 -4.81
CA ASP A 218 13.08 0.66 -4.20
C ASP A 218 12.11 -0.53 -4.09
N CYS A 219 10.82 -0.25 -3.83
CA CYS A 219 9.77 -1.26 -3.86
C CYS A 219 9.52 -1.79 -5.27
N LEU A 220 9.47 -0.90 -6.27
CA LEU A 220 9.27 -1.29 -7.67
C LEU A 220 10.38 -2.18 -8.19
N ASP A 221 11.63 -1.90 -7.81
CA ASP A 221 12.78 -2.71 -8.20
C ASP A 221 12.68 -4.16 -7.69
N CYS A 222 11.95 -4.38 -6.58
CA CYS A 222 11.59 -5.72 -6.11
C CYS A 222 10.36 -6.30 -6.82
N MET A 223 9.37 -5.49 -7.13
CA MET A 223 8.10 -5.98 -7.65
C MET A 223 8.17 -6.31 -9.16
N ILE A 224 8.97 -5.59 -9.94
CA ILE A 224 9.10 -5.85 -11.38
C ILE A 224 9.65 -7.26 -11.66
N PRO A 225 10.69 -7.77 -10.99
CA PRO A 225 11.15 -9.15 -11.18
C PRO A 225 10.10 -10.22 -10.84
N MET A 226 9.09 -9.90 -10.01
CA MET A 226 8.02 -10.85 -9.68
C MET A 226 7.15 -11.21 -10.89
N LEU A 227 7.25 -10.43 -11.97
CA LEU A 227 6.51 -10.64 -13.21
C LEU A 227 6.73 -12.06 -13.77
N ASP A 228 7.98 -12.52 -13.87
CA ASP A 228 8.31 -13.73 -14.60
C ASP A 228 9.52 -14.52 -14.08
N GLN A 229 10.19 -14.08 -13.01
CA GLN A 229 11.25 -14.88 -12.40
C GLN A 229 10.67 -16.20 -11.81
N GLU A 230 11.14 -17.35 -12.29
CA GLU A 230 10.61 -18.66 -11.92
C GLU A 230 10.83 -19.00 -10.44
N ASN A 231 12.01 -18.66 -9.89
CA ASN A 231 12.35 -18.92 -8.49
C ASN A 231 11.52 -18.11 -7.48
N LEU A 232 10.67 -17.21 -7.95
CA LEU A 232 9.78 -16.42 -7.09
C LEU A 232 8.37 -17.02 -6.96
N ASN A 233 8.05 -18.05 -7.75
CA ASN A 233 6.78 -18.74 -7.60
C ASN A 233 6.64 -19.32 -6.17
N LYS A 234 5.46 -19.13 -5.56
CA LYS A 234 5.14 -19.55 -4.18
C LYS A 234 5.97 -18.85 -3.10
N GLN A 235 6.45 -17.64 -3.38
CA GLN A 235 7.21 -16.86 -2.40
C GLN A 235 6.36 -15.77 -1.76
N ILE A 236 6.56 -15.59 -0.44
CA ILE A 236 6.14 -14.41 0.31
C ILE A 236 7.42 -13.64 0.60
N ILE A 237 7.46 -12.34 0.27
CA ILE A 237 8.69 -11.54 0.35
C ILE A 237 8.38 -10.19 0.99
N ASN A 238 9.01 -9.91 2.13
CA ASN A 238 9.01 -8.59 2.75
C ASN A 238 9.83 -7.62 1.90
N ILE A 239 9.30 -6.42 1.66
CA ILE A 239 9.92 -5.41 0.82
C ILE A 239 10.02 -4.09 1.58
N GLY A 240 11.24 -3.60 1.77
CA GLY A 240 11.53 -2.33 2.40
C GLY A 240 12.83 -2.37 3.21
N PRO A 241 13.30 -1.23 3.70
CA PRO A 241 14.52 -1.15 4.50
C PRO A 241 14.30 -1.73 5.90
N ASP A 242 15.37 -2.22 6.50
CA ASP A 242 15.45 -2.61 7.91
C ASP A 242 16.56 -1.86 8.67
N GLU A 243 17.20 -0.88 8.01
CA GLU A 243 18.31 -0.11 8.56
C GLU A 243 17.84 1.15 9.32
N GLU A 244 16.90 1.93 8.77
CA GLU A 244 16.41 3.19 9.35
C GLU A 244 15.10 2.94 10.12
N PHE A 245 15.21 2.67 11.42
CA PHE A 245 14.07 2.41 12.31
C PHE A 245 13.83 3.62 13.21
N VAL A 246 12.97 4.53 12.76
CA VAL A 246 12.76 5.88 13.33
C VAL A 246 11.44 5.99 14.10
N THR A 247 11.38 6.88 15.07
CA THR A 247 10.15 7.27 15.79
C THR A 247 9.28 8.19 14.92
N ILE A 248 8.01 8.32 15.26
CA ILE A 248 7.13 9.30 14.61
C ILE A 248 7.55 10.74 14.96
N ASN A 249 8.12 10.96 16.15
CA ASN A 249 8.71 12.25 16.51
C ASN A 249 9.85 12.63 15.55
N GLU A 250 10.79 11.73 15.29
CA GLU A 250 11.88 11.94 14.31
C GLU A 250 11.33 12.20 12.89
N VAL A 251 10.25 11.50 12.48
CA VAL A 251 9.58 11.75 11.18
C VAL A 251 9.00 13.16 11.13
N VAL A 252 8.38 13.65 12.21
CA VAL A 252 7.85 15.02 12.28
C VAL A 252 8.99 16.04 12.13
N GLU A 253 10.11 15.85 12.83
CA GLU A 253 11.28 16.74 12.73
C GLU A 253 11.83 16.80 11.30
N ILE A 254 11.95 15.65 10.62
CA ILE A 254 12.40 15.61 9.23
C ILE A 254 11.40 16.34 8.32
N CYS A 255 10.10 16.11 8.49
CA CYS A 255 9.06 16.79 7.73
C CYS A 255 9.06 18.30 7.96
N ALA A 256 9.22 18.75 9.22
CA ALA A 256 9.29 20.16 9.59
C ALA A 256 10.49 20.86 8.94
N ASN A 257 11.67 20.27 9.03
CA ASN A 257 12.89 20.79 8.40
C ASN A 257 12.77 20.92 6.87
N ILE A 258 12.11 19.95 6.21
CA ILE A 258 11.95 19.93 4.75
C ILE A 258 10.85 20.90 4.29
N SER A 259 9.75 20.97 5.02
CA SER A 259 8.64 21.88 4.68
C SER A 259 8.91 23.34 5.03
N GLY A 260 9.81 23.58 5.98
CA GLY A 260 10.07 24.89 6.59
C GLY A 260 9.06 25.26 7.68
N SER A 261 8.37 24.29 8.26
CA SER A 261 7.41 24.50 9.34
C SER A 261 8.12 24.62 10.69
N ASN A 262 7.71 25.61 11.50
CA ASN A 262 8.19 25.81 12.87
C ASN A 262 7.09 25.50 13.90
N LEU A 263 6.03 24.81 13.51
CA LEU A 263 4.89 24.53 14.38
C LEU A 263 5.12 23.26 15.18
N ASP A 264 4.93 23.38 16.49
CA ASP A 264 4.99 22.24 17.41
C ASP A 264 3.87 21.23 17.13
N PRO A 265 4.14 19.91 17.25
CA PRO A 265 3.14 18.90 17.07
C PRO A 265 2.07 18.93 18.17
N ILE A 266 0.84 18.61 17.79
CA ILE A 266 -0.27 18.41 18.73
C ILE A 266 -0.37 16.92 19.05
N TYR A 267 -0.15 16.57 20.33
CA TYR A 267 -0.32 15.21 20.80
C TYR A 267 -1.79 14.91 21.17
N LYS A 268 -2.30 13.78 20.70
CA LYS A 268 -3.65 13.29 20.99
C LYS A 268 -3.57 11.90 21.64
N LYS A 269 -4.67 11.45 22.21
CA LYS A 269 -4.76 10.10 22.81
C LYS A 269 -4.40 9.01 21.79
N ASP A 270 -3.74 7.95 22.27
CA ASP A 270 -3.42 6.75 21.49
C ASP A 270 -4.63 6.20 20.75
N ARG A 271 -4.38 5.70 19.54
CA ARG A 271 -5.39 4.93 18.79
C ARG A 271 -5.39 3.48 19.24
N PRO A 272 -6.57 2.84 19.30
CA PRO A 272 -6.63 1.42 19.67
C PRO A 272 -5.94 0.56 18.60
N ARG A 273 -5.31 -0.54 19.03
CA ARG A 273 -4.63 -1.52 18.17
C ARG A 273 -3.48 -0.96 17.34
N GLU A 274 -2.91 0.16 17.70
CA GLU A 274 -1.70 0.65 17.05
C GLU A 274 -0.46 -0.16 17.46
N VAL A 275 0.23 -0.73 16.46
CA VAL A 275 1.48 -1.47 16.70
C VAL A 275 2.58 -0.48 17.06
N LYS A 276 3.26 -0.66 18.22
CA LYS A 276 4.30 0.25 18.67
C LYS A 276 5.58 0.16 17.82
N HIS A 277 6.04 -1.04 17.52
CA HIS A 277 7.27 -1.26 16.78
C HIS A 277 6.98 -2.15 15.57
N ALA A 278 7.20 -1.65 14.35
CA ALA A 278 6.96 -2.41 13.14
C ALA A 278 8.09 -2.22 12.13
N THR A 279 8.89 -3.26 11.97
CA THR A 279 9.91 -3.39 10.93
C THR A 279 10.03 -4.85 10.49
N CYS A 280 10.38 -5.06 9.22
CA CYS A 280 10.56 -6.39 8.64
C CYS A 280 12.04 -6.62 8.33
N SER A 281 12.47 -7.88 8.39
CA SER A 281 13.76 -8.28 7.81
C SER A 281 13.66 -8.25 6.28
N SER A 282 14.66 -7.68 5.63
CA SER A 282 14.78 -7.62 4.16
C SER A 282 15.73 -8.68 3.58
N ASN A 283 16.17 -9.64 4.40
CA ASN A 283 17.18 -10.64 3.99
C ASN A 283 16.71 -11.45 2.78
N LYS A 284 15.46 -11.88 2.76
CA LYS A 284 14.89 -12.65 1.63
C LYS A 284 14.80 -11.82 0.35
N ALA A 285 14.43 -10.56 0.45
CA ALA A 285 14.45 -9.64 -0.69
C ALA A 285 15.88 -9.39 -1.20
N ARG A 286 16.86 -9.26 -0.31
CA ARG A 286 18.28 -9.15 -0.70
C ARG A 286 18.77 -10.39 -1.44
N GLU A 287 18.43 -11.57 -0.94
CA GLU A 287 18.82 -12.84 -1.55
C GLU A 287 18.18 -13.04 -2.93
N LEU A 288 16.86 -12.98 -3.00
CA LEU A 288 16.09 -13.34 -4.20
C LEU A 288 16.00 -12.22 -5.23
N LEU A 289 15.91 -10.96 -4.79
CA LEU A 289 15.61 -9.79 -5.64
C LEU A 289 16.75 -8.79 -5.71
N LYS A 290 17.87 -9.04 -5.01
CA LYS A 290 19.01 -8.13 -4.92
C LYS A 290 18.62 -6.76 -4.36
N TYR A 291 17.63 -6.74 -3.46
CA TYR A 291 17.15 -5.52 -2.82
C TYR A 291 18.31 -4.71 -2.20
N LYS A 292 18.25 -3.42 -2.41
CA LYS A 292 19.12 -2.41 -1.76
C LYS A 292 18.31 -1.15 -1.54
N THR A 293 18.43 -0.55 -0.37
CA THR A 293 17.93 0.80 -0.11
C THR A 293 18.79 1.79 -0.89
N LYS A 294 18.19 2.47 -1.87
CA LYS A 294 18.85 3.47 -2.72
C LYS A 294 18.50 4.89 -2.27
N ILE A 295 17.30 5.06 -1.75
CA ILE A 295 16.77 6.34 -1.31
C ILE A 295 16.50 6.26 0.20
N ASN A 296 17.24 7.06 0.98
CA ASN A 296 17.03 7.15 2.43
C ASN A 296 15.74 7.90 2.77
N LEU A 297 15.32 7.83 4.03
CA LEU A 297 14.07 8.42 4.50
C LEU A 297 13.99 9.94 4.21
N LYS A 298 15.05 10.68 4.51
CA LYS A 298 15.08 12.15 4.32
C LYS A 298 14.86 12.53 2.85
N GLU A 299 15.54 11.87 1.93
CA GLU A 299 15.40 12.10 0.49
C GLU A 299 13.99 11.67 0.02
N GLY A 300 13.45 10.57 0.50
CA GLY A 300 12.08 10.11 0.20
C GLY A 300 11.03 11.12 0.67
N ILE A 301 11.18 11.69 1.85
CA ILE A 301 10.29 12.74 2.38
C ILE A 301 10.44 14.03 1.54
N LEU A 302 11.67 14.41 1.17
CA LEU A 302 11.91 15.59 0.33
C LEU A 302 11.17 15.48 -1.01
N ARG A 303 11.32 14.36 -1.73
CA ARG A 303 10.64 14.13 -3.01
C ARG A 303 9.11 14.10 -2.87
N THR A 304 8.61 13.59 -1.75
CA THR A 304 7.18 13.61 -1.44
C THR A 304 6.70 15.04 -1.19
N CYS A 305 7.46 15.84 -0.45
CA CYS A 305 7.18 17.25 -0.19
C CYS A 305 7.15 18.07 -1.49
N ASP A 306 8.15 17.91 -2.36
CA ASP A 306 8.23 18.61 -3.65
C ASP A 306 7.06 18.25 -4.56
N TYR A 307 6.63 16.99 -4.55
CA TYR A 307 5.42 16.57 -5.25
C TYR A 307 4.17 17.29 -4.74
N ILE A 308 3.99 17.40 -3.42
CA ILE A 308 2.85 18.11 -2.83
C ILE A 308 2.93 19.61 -3.13
N LYS A 309 4.12 20.24 -2.99
CA LYS A 309 4.33 21.66 -3.34
C LYS A 309 3.96 21.96 -4.81
N LYS A 310 4.44 21.12 -5.73
CA LYS A 310 4.16 21.27 -7.17
C LYS A 310 2.66 21.10 -7.49
N ARG A 311 1.98 20.21 -6.78
CA ARG A 311 0.56 19.89 -7.01
C ARG A 311 -0.39 20.85 -6.29
N GLY A 312 0.09 21.52 -5.27
CA GLY A 312 -0.67 22.35 -4.34
C GLY A 312 -1.21 21.56 -3.15
N VAL A 313 -1.27 22.22 -2.00
CA VAL A 313 -1.91 21.68 -0.78
C VAL A 313 -3.41 21.46 -0.99
N ARG A 314 -4.00 20.54 -0.22
CA ARG A 314 -5.42 20.22 -0.30
C ARG A 314 -6.04 20.11 1.08
N GLU A 315 -7.28 20.56 1.23
CA GLU A 315 -8.07 20.22 2.39
C GLU A 315 -8.31 18.70 2.45
N PHE A 316 -8.42 18.16 3.66
CA PHE A 316 -8.63 16.74 3.85
C PHE A 316 -10.02 16.30 3.43
N ASP A 317 -10.08 15.23 2.65
CA ASP A 317 -11.30 14.65 2.10
C ASP A 317 -11.64 13.34 2.84
N TYR A 318 -12.71 13.36 3.61
CA TYR A 318 -13.18 12.22 4.42
C TYR A 318 -14.04 11.26 3.58
N ARG A 319 -13.42 10.67 2.54
CA ARG A 319 -14.08 9.76 1.57
C ARG A 319 -14.60 8.47 2.17
N LEU A 320 -14.01 8.06 3.28
CA LEU A 320 -14.39 6.84 4.00
C LEU A 320 -15.17 7.22 5.25
N SER A 321 -16.31 6.57 5.46
CA SER A 321 -17.15 6.81 6.64
C SER A 321 -16.65 6.04 7.86
N ILE A 322 -16.90 6.59 9.04
CA ILE A 322 -16.78 5.87 10.31
C ILE A 322 -18.08 5.10 10.52
N GLU A 323 -17.99 3.77 10.64
CA GLU A 323 -19.14 2.88 10.87
C GLU A 323 -19.41 2.63 12.35
N ILE A 324 -18.33 2.64 13.16
CA ILE A 324 -18.39 2.45 14.61
C ILE A 324 -17.93 3.74 15.27
N ASP A 325 -18.88 4.55 15.73
CA ASP A 325 -18.64 5.77 16.50
C ASP A 325 -18.89 5.51 17.98
N ASN A 326 -17.80 5.48 18.76
CA ASN A 326 -17.85 5.27 20.21
C ASN A 326 -16.74 6.07 20.92
N ASN A 327 -16.52 5.82 22.21
CA ASN A 327 -15.51 6.50 23.02
C ASN A 327 -14.06 6.18 22.66
N LEU A 328 -13.80 5.17 21.81
CA LEU A 328 -12.48 4.82 21.30
C LEU A 328 -12.16 5.52 19.97
N THR A 329 -13.20 6.02 19.27
CA THR A 329 -13.01 6.72 17.98
C THR A 329 -12.32 8.05 18.21
N PRO A 330 -11.22 8.35 17.49
CA PRO A 330 -10.51 9.61 17.65
C PRO A 330 -11.41 10.82 17.42
N GLU A 331 -11.44 11.75 18.39
CA GLU A 331 -12.26 12.98 18.30
C GLU A 331 -11.92 13.82 17.07
N THR A 332 -10.64 13.85 16.66
CA THR A 332 -10.18 14.54 15.45
C THR A 332 -10.79 13.98 14.17
N TRP A 333 -11.14 12.70 14.15
CA TRP A 333 -11.82 12.08 13.02
C TRP A 333 -13.32 12.37 13.02
N LYS A 334 -13.97 12.32 14.22
CA LYS A 334 -15.39 12.66 14.39
C LYS A 334 -15.66 14.10 13.98
N LYS A 335 -14.81 15.03 14.44
CA LYS A 335 -14.94 16.46 14.21
C LYS A 335 -14.32 16.95 12.91
N LYS A 336 -13.67 16.06 12.14
CA LYS A 336 -12.95 16.38 10.90
C LYS A 336 -11.89 17.48 11.09
N GLU A 337 -11.05 17.33 12.10
CA GLU A 337 -10.03 18.29 12.52
C GLU A 337 -8.61 17.95 12.02
N ILE A 338 -8.46 16.95 11.14
CA ILE A 338 -7.17 16.60 10.55
C ILE A 338 -6.79 17.64 9.52
#